data_e37ece71ce6ed7e6d0a5505f3d36cfb5
#
_entry.id   e37ece71ce6ed7e6d0a5505f3d36cfb5
#
_cell.length_a   1.000
_cell.length_b   1.000
_cell.length_c   1.000
_cell.angle_alpha   90.00
_cell.angle_beta   90.00
_cell.angle_gamma   90.00
#
_symmetry.space_group_name_H-M   'P 1'
#
loop_
_entity.id
_entity.type
_entity.pdbx_description
1 polymer ?
#
loop_
_entity_poly.entity_id
_entity_poly.type
_entity_poly.pdbx_seq_one_letter_code
_entity_poly.pdbx_strand_id
1 'polypeptide(L)'
;GNGVTTKQADKDKLAAAFAPTDDNQYDFSKSAAQDWWIERGATGDNPDITDVEAFANSAPWFLTNSGYATGGRNSGSNNLANPEKFAQYMAKNVEHLESLGANVDTVEPFNESETSYWGTPGDMASKYTDESDDNTKLINNYWDKYYSDKDRSVTPYSNALKKPQEGMHVSNAQQQQTITALAEALKDNDDTIIAATDATNSADFVKSYNQYPQA
;
A
#
# COMPACT_ATOMS: atom_id res chain seq x y z
N GLY A 1 6.77 -5.42 2.36
CA GLY A 1 6.50 -4.06 2.72
C GLY A 1 7.37 -3.06 1.97
N ASN A 2 6.74 -2.27 1.11
CA ASN A 2 7.39 -1.21 0.32
C ASN A 2 7.94 -0.07 1.19
N GLY A 3 8.16 -0.33 2.46
CA GLY A 3 8.82 0.43 3.47
C GLY A 3 8.63 1.94 3.40
N VAL A 4 7.92 2.49 4.35
CA VAL A 4 7.98 3.93 4.63
C VAL A 4 9.41 4.22 5.05
N THR A 5 10.28 4.63 4.14
CA THR A 5 11.64 4.95 4.46
C THR A 5 11.85 6.46 4.52
N THR A 6 12.71 6.88 5.43
CA THR A 6 12.96 8.29 5.71
C THR A 6 14.28 8.78 5.17
N LYS A 7 15.19 7.87 4.78
CA LYS A 7 16.50 8.24 4.24
C LYS A 7 16.49 8.15 2.72
N GLN A 8 17.05 9.14 2.04
CA GLN A 8 17.18 9.12 0.58
C GLN A 8 17.93 7.89 0.09
N ALA A 9 19.01 7.49 0.78
CA ALA A 9 19.76 6.28 0.43
C ALA A 9 18.93 4.99 0.54
N ASP A 10 17.95 4.94 1.45
CA ASP A 10 17.05 3.79 1.55
C ASP A 10 15.96 3.87 0.48
N LYS A 11 15.51 5.08 0.13
CA LYS A 11 14.62 5.30 -1.03
C LYS A 11 15.30 4.88 -2.32
N ASP A 12 16.56 5.23 -2.51
CA ASP A 12 17.32 4.88 -3.71
C ASP A 12 17.52 3.36 -3.82
N LYS A 13 17.76 2.68 -2.70
CA LYS A 13 17.84 1.22 -2.66
C LYS A 13 16.51 0.55 -2.96
N LEU A 14 15.42 1.10 -2.44
CA LEU A 14 14.08 0.61 -2.73
C LEU A 14 13.67 0.95 -4.16
N ALA A 15 14.06 2.11 -4.68
CA ALA A 15 13.88 2.45 -6.07
C ALA A 15 14.50 1.41 -6.99
N ALA A 16 15.76 1.07 -6.73
CA ALA A 16 16.47 0.05 -7.49
C ALA A 16 15.86 -1.36 -7.32
N ALA A 17 15.10 -1.58 -6.24
CA ALA A 17 14.51 -2.89 -5.95
C ALA A 17 13.13 -3.08 -6.56
N PHE A 18 12.30 -2.03 -6.63
CA PHE A 18 10.88 -2.12 -6.98
C PHE A 18 10.47 -1.21 -8.14
N ALA A 19 11.29 -0.22 -8.51
CA ALA A 19 10.99 0.57 -9.68
C ALA A 19 11.13 -0.27 -10.95
N PRO A 20 10.22 -0.13 -11.92
CA PRO A 20 10.37 -0.80 -13.20
C PRO A 20 11.69 -0.38 -13.82
N THR A 21 12.49 -1.36 -14.20
CA THR A 21 13.78 -1.14 -14.85
C THR A 21 13.59 -0.69 -16.29
N ASP A 22 12.51 -1.15 -16.93
CA ASP A 22 12.09 -0.82 -18.28
C ASP A 22 10.66 -1.37 -18.50
N ASP A 23 9.81 -0.68 -19.24
CA ASP A 23 8.50 -1.15 -19.72
C ASP A 23 7.67 -1.97 -18.69
N ASN A 24 7.58 -1.50 -17.44
CA ASN A 24 6.87 -2.17 -16.36
C ASN A 24 7.46 -3.53 -15.92
N GLN A 25 8.74 -3.74 -16.08
CA GLN A 25 9.42 -4.91 -15.52
C GLN A 25 9.75 -4.66 -14.04
N TYR A 26 9.17 -5.48 -13.16
CA TYR A 26 9.36 -5.40 -11.70
C TYR A 26 10.30 -6.51 -11.22
N ASP A 27 11.13 -6.21 -10.22
CA ASP A 27 12.00 -7.20 -9.58
C ASP A 27 11.25 -7.85 -8.41
N PHE A 28 10.61 -8.97 -8.68
CA PHE A 28 9.88 -9.75 -7.67
C PHE A 28 10.79 -10.54 -6.72
N SER A 29 12.11 -10.58 -6.93
CA SER A 29 13.02 -11.21 -5.98
C SER A 29 12.95 -10.63 -4.57
N LYS A 30 12.34 -9.43 -4.44
CA LYS A 30 12.14 -8.75 -3.15
C LYS A 30 10.88 -9.21 -2.41
N SER A 31 10.00 -9.95 -3.06
CA SER A 31 8.81 -10.57 -2.46
C SER A 31 9.04 -12.02 -2.01
N ALA A 32 10.25 -12.51 -2.06
CA ALA A 32 10.60 -13.91 -1.82
C ALA A 32 9.98 -14.55 -0.57
N ALA A 33 9.72 -13.78 0.49
CA ALA A 33 9.05 -14.30 1.69
C ALA A 33 7.55 -14.54 1.46
N GLN A 34 6.89 -13.69 0.69
CA GLN A 34 5.48 -13.88 0.28
C GLN A 34 5.38 -15.01 -0.72
N ASP A 35 6.25 -15.02 -1.73
CA ASP A 35 6.32 -16.05 -2.75
C ASP A 35 6.48 -17.43 -2.13
N TRP A 36 7.34 -17.56 -1.10
CA TRP A 36 7.55 -18.79 -0.36
C TRP A 36 6.27 -19.36 0.27
N TRP A 37 5.40 -18.49 0.81
CA TRP A 37 4.11 -18.92 1.38
C TRP A 37 3.12 -19.30 0.30
N ILE A 38 3.06 -18.56 -0.80
CA ILE A 38 2.20 -18.85 -1.94
C ILE A 38 2.56 -20.20 -2.55
N GLU A 39 3.83 -20.43 -2.87
CA GLU A 39 4.30 -21.69 -3.45
C GLU A 39 4.00 -22.92 -2.60
N ARG A 40 3.86 -22.76 -1.28
CA ARG A 40 3.63 -23.89 -0.36
C ARG A 40 2.19 -24.06 0.06
N GLY A 41 1.42 -23.00 0.09
CA GLY A 41 0.07 -23.03 0.62
C GLY A 41 -1.01 -22.94 -0.43
N ALA A 42 -0.74 -22.23 -1.53
CA ALA A 42 -1.77 -21.85 -2.51
C ALA A 42 -1.59 -22.54 -3.88
N THR A 43 -0.73 -23.55 -3.99
CA THR A 43 -0.45 -24.22 -5.27
C THR A 43 -0.72 -25.71 -5.22
N GLY A 44 -0.84 -26.36 -6.41
CA GLY A 44 -1.08 -27.78 -6.55
C GLY A 44 -2.58 -28.15 -6.59
N ASP A 45 -2.85 -29.44 -6.71
CA ASP A 45 -4.22 -29.96 -6.92
C ASP A 45 -5.14 -29.84 -5.68
N ASN A 46 -4.55 -29.71 -4.50
CA ASN A 46 -5.27 -29.58 -3.23
C ASN A 46 -4.55 -28.61 -2.31
N PRO A 47 -4.59 -27.29 -2.61
CA PRO A 47 -3.91 -26.30 -1.80
C PRO A 47 -4.56 -26.15 -0.42
N ASP A 48 -3.75 -25.87 0.60
CA ASP A 48 -4.25 -25.54 1.95
C ASP A 48 -4.89 -24.13 1.98
N ILE A 49 -4.45 -23.24 1.10
CA ILE A 49 -4.99 -21.88 0.88
C ILE A 49 -5.78 -21.91 -0.42
N THR A 50 -7.07 -21.67 -0.32
CA THR A 50 -8.02 -21.76 -1.45
C THR A 50 -8.42 -20.40 -1.99
N ASP A 51 -8.24 -19.33 -1.21
CA ASP A 51 -8.62 -17.98 -1.56
C ASP A 51 -7.37 -17.08 -1.50
N VAL A 52 -6.97 -16.57 -2.63
CA VAL A 52 -5.78 -15.70 -2.76
C VAL A 52 -6.19 -14.33 -3.25
N GLU A 53 -5.87 -13.33 -2.45
CA GLU A 53 -6.12 -11.93 -2.78
C GLU A 53 -4.82 -11.16 -2.99
N ALA A 54 -4.72 -10.48 -4.13
CA ALA A 54 -3.67 -9.52 -4.41
C ALA A 54 -4.08 -8.14 -3.88
N PHE A 55 -3.81 -7.87 -2.61
CA PHE A 55 -4.24 -6.67 -1.90
C PHE A 55 -3.12 -5.61 -1.77
N ALA A 56 -3.46 -4.35 -1.97
CA ALA A 56 -2.56 -3.23 -1.78
C ALA A 56 -3.06 -2.23 -0.74
N ASN A 57 -2.34 -2.11 0.39
CA ASN A 57 -2.59 -1.01 1.34
C ASN A 57 -2.34 0.37 0.71
N SER A 58 -1.39 0.47 -0.21
CA SER A 58 -1.04 1.70 -0.93
C SER A 58 -0.28 1.38 -2.21
N ALA A 59 -0.28 2.31 -3.14
CA ALA A 59 0.66 2.26 -4.24
C ALA A 59 2.10 2.31 -3.72
N PRO A 60 3.05 1.67 -4.42
CA PRO A 60 4.46 1.79 -4.08
C PRO A 60 4.91 3.25 -4.16
N TRP A 61 5.88 3.63 -3.33
CA TRP A 61 6.31 5.02 -3.14
C TRP A 61 6.63 5.78 -4.46
N PHE A 62 7.12 5.09 -5.48
CA PHE A 62 7.45 5.69 -6.78
C PHE A 62 6.21 5.98 -7.66
N LEU A 63 5.03 5.50 -7.27
CA LEU A 63 3.73 5.80 -7.87
C LEU A 63 2.87 6.72 -7.00
N THR A 64 3.45 7.34 -5.97
CA THR A 64 2.76 8.26 -5.07
C THR A 64 3.25 9.70 -5.21
N ASN A 65 2.37 10.66 -5.00
CA ASN A 65 2.71 12.09 -4.98
C ASN A 65 3.59 12.47 -3.79
N SER A 66 3.43 11.79 -2.66
CA SER A 66 4.25 12.03 -1.47
C SER A 66 5.66 11.46 -1.55
N GLY A 67 5.92 10.53 -2.46
CA GLY A 67 7.14 9.74 -2.49
C GLY A 67 7.29 8.77 -1.31
N TYR A 68 6.19 8.44 -0.64
CA TYR A 68 6.09 7.43 0.42
C TYR A 68 4.91 6.50 0.14
N ALA A 69 4.95 5.26 0.64
CA ALA A 69 3.80 4.36 0.60
C ALA A 69 2.71 4.78 1.61
N THR A 70 2.58 6.09 1.84
CA THR A 70 1.56 6.71 2.68
C THR A 70 1.42 8.18 2.31
N GLY A 71 0.22 8.73 2.47
CA GLY A 71 -0.02 10.15 2.23
C GLY A 71 -1.45 10.49 1.81
N GLY A 72 -1.69 11.79 1.61
CA GLY A 72 -3.00 12.30 1.25
C GLY A 72 -3.81 12.80 2.46
N ARG A 73 -3.15 13.07 3.58
CA ARG A 73 -3.79 13.53 4.83
C ARG A 73 -4.58 14.81 4.68
N ASN A 74 -4.13 15.71 3.83
CA ASN A 74 -4.85 16.95 3.59
C ASN A 74 -6.04 16.67 2.66
N SER A 75 -7.24 17.03 3.08
CA SER A 75 -8.46 16.81 2.33
C SER A 75 -8.33 17.32 0.89
N GLY A 76 -8.58 16.45 -0.07
CA GLY A 76 -8.51 16.76 -1.49
C GLY A 76 -7.16 16.54 -2.17
N SER A 77 -6.11 16.16 -1.45
CA SER A 77 -4.84 15.79 -2.06
C SER A 77 -4.74 14.28 -2.29
N ASN A 78 -4.89 13.88 -3.54
CA ASN A 78 -4.64 12.49 -3.91
C ASN A 78 -3.16 12.13 -3.72
N ASN A 79 -2.90 10.97 -3.14
CA ASN A 79 -1.54 10.47 -3.05
C ASN A 79 -1.14 9.59 -4.24
N LEU A 80 -2.08 9.08 -4.99
CA LEU A 80 -1.81 8.32 -6.21
C LEU A 80 -1.37 9.26 -7.34
N ALA A 81 -0.17 9.05 -7.87
CA ALA A 81 0.40 9.90 -8.91
C ALA A 81 -0.10 9.53 -10.33
N ASN A 82 -0.31 8.24 -10.57
CA ASN A 82 -0.73 7.75 -11.89
C ASN A 82 -1.60 6.49 -11.75
N PRO A 83 -2.92 6.60 -11.94
CA PRO A 83 -3.86 5.48 -11.85
C PRO A 83 -3.57 4.33 -12.81
N GLU A 84 -3.21 4.63 -14.07
CA GLU A 84 -2.98 3.61 -15.10
C GLU A 84 -1.72 2.80 -14.80
N LYS A 85 -0.63 3.46 -14.35
CA LYS A 85 0.59 2.74 -13.95
C LYS A 85 0.38 1.92 -12.68
N PHE A 86 -0.45 2.39 -11.76
CA PHE A 86 -0.78 1.61 -10.59
C PHE A 86 -1.62 0.38 -10.93
N ALA A 87 -2.57 0.51 -11.85
CA ALA A 87 -3.32 -0.63 -12.39
C ALA A 87 -2.40 -1.66 -13.05
N GLN A 88 -1.45 -1.23 -13.87
CA GLN A 88 -0.44 -2.11 -14.47
C GLN A 88 0.41 -2.81 -13.40
N TYR A 89 0.82 -2.08 -12.35
CA TYR A 89 1.53 -2.67 -11.22
C TYR A 89 0.70 -3.77 -10.53
N MET A 90 -0.58 -3.53 -10.29
CA MET A 90 -1.47 -4.52 -9.67
C MET A 90 -1.65 -5.75 -10.58
N ALA A 91 -1.89 -5.56 -11.88
CA ALA A 91 -1.98 -6.65 -12.84
C ALA A 91 -0.70 -7.49 -12.89
N LYS A 92 0.47 -6.86 -12.85
CA LYS A 92 1.76 -7.58 -12.81
C LYS A 92 1.97 -8.36 -11.51
N ASN A 93 1.41 -7.91 -10.39
CA ASN A 93 1.42 -8.73 -9.17
C ASN A 93 0.52 -9.96 -9.30
N VAL A 94 -0.66 -9.83 -9.92
CA VAL A 94 -1.52 -10.98 -10.23
C VAL A 94 -0.76 -11.98 -11.11
N GLU A 95 -0.23 -11.54 -12.26
CA GLU A 95 0.56 -12.39 -13.15
C GLU A 95 1.73 -13.10 -12.43
N HIS A 96 2.40 -12.39 -11.51
CA HIS A 96 3.50 -12.96 -10.74
C HIS A 96 3.00 -14.10 -9.82
N LEU A 97 1.94 -13.86 -9.05
CA LEU A 97 1.38 -14.87 -8.14
C LEU A 97 0.90 -16.10 -8.92
N GLU A 98 0.26 -15.90 -10.06
CA GLU A 98 -0.17 -16.99 -10.95
C GLU A 98 1.03 -17.74 -11.55
N SER A 99 2.12 -17.05 -11.84
CA SER A 99 3.35 -17.69 -12.33
C SER A 99 4.00 -18.63 -11.29
N LEU A 100 3.70 -18.42 -10.00
CA LEU A 100 4.07 -19.34 -8.91
C LEU A 100 3.14 -20.54 -8.81
N GLY A 101 2.03 -20.54 -9.54
CA GLY A 101 1.03 -21.61 -9.57
C GLY A 101 -0.19 -21.37 -8.67
N ALA A 102 -0.35 -20.19 -8.09
CA ALA A 102 -1.56 -19.84 -7.36
C ALA A 102 -2.71 -19.48 -8.32
N ASN A 103 -3.96 -19.72 -7.88
CA ASN A 103 -5.12 -19.09 -8.46
C ASN A 103 -5.39 -17.79 -7.69
N VAL A 104 -5.37 -16.64 -8.35
CA VAL A 104 -5.67 -15.34 -7.72
C VAL A 104 -7.14 -15.04 -7.91
N ASP A 105 -7.92 -15.17 -6.84
CA ASP A 105 -9.39 -15.00 -6.88
C ASP A 105 -9.78 -13.52 -6.94
N THR A 106 -9.06 -12.67 -6.21
CA THR A 106 -9.35 -11.23 -6.16
C THR A 106 -8.10 -10.38 -6.25
N VAL A 107 -8.27 -9.19 -6.81
CA VAL A 107 -7.28 -8.12 -6.75
C VAL A 107 -7.94 -6.85 -6.19
N GLU A 108 -7.38 -6.32 -5.10
CA GLU A 108 -7.90 -5.13 -4.43
C GLU A 108 -6.85 -4.01 -4.36
N PRO A 109 -7.02 -2.95 -5.17
CA PRO A 109 -6.04 -1.88 -5.26
C PRO A 109 -6.12 -0.83 -4.14
N PHE A 110 -7.18 -0.85 -3.31
CA PHE A 110 -7.44 0.23 -2.37
C PHE A 110 -7.81 -0.29 -0.97
N ASN A 111 -7.19 0.32 0.05
CA ASN A 111 -7.54 0.15 1.46
C ASN A 111 -7.90 1.51 2.05
N GLU A 112 -9.16 1.67 2.52
CA GLU A 112 -9.67 2.87 3.20
C GLU A 112 -9.26 4.19 2.51
N SER A 113 -9.23 4.20 1.18
CA SER A 113 -8.66 5.30 0.39
C SER A 113 -9.54 6.56 0.38
N GLU A 114 -10.78 6.48 0.83
CA GLU A 114 -11.68 7.62 1.00
C GLU A 114 -11.27 8.49 2.20
N THR A 115 -10.48 7.95 3.12
CA THR A 115 -10.09 8.67 4.33
C THR A 115 -8.93 9.63 4.09
N SER A 116 -8.82 10.64 4.96
CA SER A 116 -7.76 11.64 4.90
C SER A 116 -6.75 11.54 6.05
N TYR A 117 -6.73 10.44 6.80
CA TYR A 117 -5.80 10.30 7.92
C TYR A 117 -4.41 9.77 7.57
N TRP A 118 -4.24 9.29 6.34
CA TRP A 118 -2.97 8.77 5.84
C TRP A 118 -1.90 9.86 5.76
N GLY A 119 -1.02 9.90 6.74
CA GLY A 119 0.01 10.93 6.85
C GLY A 119 1.39 10.47 6.41
N THR A 120 2.18 11.37 5.83
CA THR A 120 3.60 11.15 5.62
C THR A 120 4.37 11.11 6.94
N PRO A 121 5.62 10.63 6.98
CA PRO A 121 6.47 10.75 8.17
C PRO A 121 6.57 12.18 8.70
N GLY A 122 6.57 13.19 7.83
CA GLY A 122 6.57 14.59 8.22
C GLY A 122 5.28 15.03 8.92
N ASP A 123 4.13 14.61 8.40
CA ASP A 123 2.83 14.89 9.01
C ASP A 123 2.73 14.27 10.41
N MET A 124 3.21 13.04 10.55
CA MET A 124 3.19 12.33 11.83
C MET A 124 4.18 12.91 12.83
N ALA A 125 5.35 13.37 12.37
CA ALA A 125 6.32 14.04 13.24
C ALA A 125 5.74 15.30 13.86
N SER A 126 4.98 16.10 13.11
CA SER A 126 4.33 17.29 13.62
C SER A 126 3.22 17.00 14.65
N LYS A 127 2.54 15.85 14.49
CA LYS A 127 1.47 15.42 15.39
C LYS A 127 1.98 15.00 16.78
N TYR A 128 3.18 14.42 16.85
CA TYR A 128 3.73 13.85 18.08
C TYR A 128 4.82 14.72 18.72
N THR A 129 4.83 16.01 18.46
CA THR A 129 5.70 16.98 19.13
C THR A 129 5.07 17.60 20.37
N ASP A 130 3.77 17.48 20.55
CA ASP A 130 3.07 18.00 21.70
C ASP A 130 3.13 17.01 22.87
N GLU A 131 4.08 17.21 23.78
CA GLU A 131 4.22 16.40 25.00
C GLU A 131 3.08 16.59 26.01
N SER A 132 2.14 17.49 25.75
CA SER A 132 0.91 17.60 26.55
C SER A 132 -0.13 16.54 26.16
N ASP A 133 -0.04 15.97 24.98
CA ASP A 133 -0.91 14.89 24.51
C ASP A 133 -0.58 13.55 25.17
N ASP A 134 -1.59 12.90 25.74
CA ASP A 134 -1.42 11.64 26.47
C ASP A 134 -0.95 10.47 25.59
N ASN A 135 -1.31 10.46 24.31
CA ASN A 135 -0.81 9.47 23.37
C ASN A 135 0.69 9.68 23.08
N THR A 136 1.12 10.92 22.97
CA THR A 136 2.54 11.27 22.81
C THR A 136 3.35 10.82 24.03
N LYS A 137 2.84 11.07 25.25
CA LYS A 137 3.47 10.58 26.49
C LYS A 137 3.52 9.06 26.54
N LEU A 138 2.43 8.37 26.19
CA LEU A 138 2.38 6.91 26.17
C LEU A 138 3.42 6.33 25.22
N ILE A 139 3.52 6.92 24.03
CA ILE A 139 4.49 6.54 23.01
C ILE A 139 5.92 6.78 23.50
N ASN A 140 6.21 7.93 24.05
CA ASN A 140 7.54 8.26 24.57
C ASN A 140 7.91 7.34 25.75
N ASN A 141 6.99 7.09 26.68
CA ASN A 141 7.19 6.18 27.81
C ASN A 141 7.45 4.73 27.38
N TYR A 142 6.73 4.25 26.37
CA TYR A 142 6.97 2.91 25.81
C TYR A 142 8.39 2.75 25.32
N TRP A 143 8.91 3.78 24.69
CA TRP A 143 10.24 3.74 24.20
C TRP A 143 11.31 3.93 25.22
N ASP A 144 11.15 4.82 26.13
CA ASP A 144 12.10 4.96 27.25
C ASP A 144 12.23 3.64 27.98
N LYS A 145 11.14 2.90 28.08
CA LYS A 145 11.12 1.58 28.72
C LYS A 145 11.84 0.48 27.93
N TYR A 146 11.68 0.45 26.62
CA TYR A 146 12.14 -0.71 25.83
C TYR A 146 13.37 -0.43 24.97
N TYR A 147 13.73 0.84 24.77
CA TYR A 147 14.78 1.26 23.84
C TYR A 147 15.59 2.45 24.37
N SER A 148 15.69 2.62 25.66
CA SER A 148 16.40 3.74 26.31
C SER A 148 17.89 3.85 25.96
N ASP A 149 18.47 2.76 25.49
CA ASP A 149 19.87 2.64 25.07
C ASP A 149 20.12 3.07 23.62
N LYS A 150 19.07 3.40 22.87
CA LYS A 150 19.18 3.70 21.44
C LYS A 150 19.08 5.19 21.17
N ASP A 151 19.99 5.68 20.35
CA ASP A 151 19.98 7.06 19.91
C ASP A 151 18.71 7.36 19.09
N ARG A 152 17.82 8.12 19.65
CA ARG A 152 16.55 8.54 19.06
C ARG A 152 16.70 9.41 17.84
N SER A 153 17.85 10.05 17.65
CA SER A 153 18.10 10.94 16.52
C SER A 153 18.48 10.18 15.24
N VAL A 154 18.97 8.97 15.38
CA VAL A 154 19.58 8.19 14.29
C VAL A 154 18.74 6.98 13.90
N THR A 155 17.79 6.59 14.72
CA THR A 155 17.14 5.30 14.56
C THR A 155 15.88 5.35 13.71
N PRO A 156 15.63 4.26 13.00
CA PRO A 156 14.30 3.89 12.52
C PRO A 156 13.20 4.07 13.56
N TYR A 157 13.55 4.32 14.80
CA TYR A 157 12.76 4.42 15.97
C TYR A 157 12.01 5.71 16.22
N SER A 158 12.65 6.86 16.20
CA SER A 158 11.91 8.11 16.13
C SER A 158 10.95 8.06 14.93
N ASN A 159 11.26 7.21 13.98
CA ASN A 159 10.49 6.92 12.79
C ASN A 159 9.58 5.69 12.92
N ALA A 160 9.84 4.71 13.77
CA ALA A 160 9.04 3.48 13.81
C ALA A 160 7.68 3.67 14.49
N LEU A 161 7.59 4.49 15.53
CA LEU A 161 6.31 4.88 16.11
C LEU A 161 5.68 6.12 15.46
N LYS A 162 6.51 6.88 14.74
CA LYS A 162 6.08 7.97 13.86
C LYS A 162 5.95 7.51 12.42
N LYS A 163 6.15 6.21 12.13
CA LYS A 163 5.84 5.65 10.82
C LYS A 163 4.33 5.53 10.72
N PRO A 164 3.72 6.24 9.82
CA PRO A 164 2.35 5.98 9.50
C PRO A 164 2.24 4.56 8.92
N GLN A 165 1.11 3.93 9.13
CA GLN A 165 0.72 2.74 8.39
C GLN A 165 0.79 3.04 6.88
N GLU A 166 1.10 2.05 6.07
CA GLU A 166 0.93 2.15 4.63
C GLU A 166 -0.53 2.43 4.32
N GLY A 167 -0.77 3.39 3.46
CA GLY A 167 -2.11 3.79 3.06
C GLY A 167 -2.11 5.11 2.31
N MET A 168 -3.11 5.34 1.47
CA MET A 168 -3.17 6.54 0.65
C MET A 168 -4.58 7.05 0.48
N HIS A 169 -4.73 8.37 0.52
CA HIS A 169 -5.97 8.98 0.05
C HIS A 169 -6.00 9.01 -1.48
N VAL A 170 -7.08 8.52 -2.05
CA VAL A 170 -7.34 8.54 -3.50
C VAL A 170 -8.78 8.98 -3.74
N SER A 171 -8.99 9.98 -4.57
CA SER A 171 -10.35 10.43 -4.91
C SER A 171 -11.11 9.35 -5.67
N ASN A 172 -12.44 9.36 -5.56
CA ASN A 172 -13.30 8.41 -6.27
C ASN A 172 -13.07 8.42 -7.79
N ALA A 173 -12.77 9.58 -8.37
CA ALA A 173 -12.44 9.67 -9.80
C ALA A 173 -11.16 8.91 -10.17
N GLN A 174 -10.11 9.01 -9.35
CA GLN A 174 -8.88 8.25 -9.59
C GLN A 174 -9.04 6.76 -9.25
N GLN A 175 -9.83 6.43 -8.24
CA GLN A 175 -10.16 5.03 -7.96
C GLN A 175 -10.85 4.41 -9.17
N GLN A 176 -11.84 5.08 -9.76
CA GLN A 176 -12.51 4.60 -10.96
C GLN A 176 -11.56 4.48 -12.16
N GLN A 177 -10.68 5.45 -12.38
CA GLN A 177 -9.66 5.36 -13.44
C GLN A 177 -8.77 4.14 -13.25
N THR A 178 -8.33 3.88 -12.01
CA THR A 178 -7.52 2.69 -11.69
C THR A 178 -8.29 1.40 -11.94
N ILE A 179 -9.56 1.31 -11.48
CA ILE A 179 -10.40 0.12 -11.68
C ILE A 179 -10.61 -0.14 -13.17
N THR A 180 -10.91 0.90 -13.95
CA THR A 180 -11.10 0.78 -15.40
C THR A 180 -9.82 0.31 -16.10
N ALA A 181 -8.68 0.88 -15.74
CA ALA A 181 -7.38 0.49 -16.30
C ALA A 181 -6.98 -0.92 -15.87
N LEU A 182 -7.31 -1.33 -14.64
CA LEU A 182 -7.04 -2.67 -14.13
C LEU A 182 -7.92 -3.72 -14.84
N ALA A 183 -9.19 -3.41 -15.07
CA ALA A 183 -10.09 -4.27 -15.83
C ALA A 183 -9.59 -4.47 -17.28
N GLU A 184 -9.07 -3.42 -17.91
CA GLU A 184 -8.45 -3.55 -19.25
C GLU A 184 -7.15 -4.37 -19.18
N ALA A 185 -6.33 -4.18 -18.15
CA ALA A 185 -5.08 -4.93 -18.00
C ALA A 185 -5.30 -6.43 -17.72
N LEU A 186 -6.42 -6.78 -17.08
CA LEU A 186 -6.81 -8.16 -16.74
C LEU A 186 -7.87 -8.74 -17.68
N LYS A 187 -8.17 -8.11 -18.82
CA LYS A 187 -9.27 -8.52 -19.71
C LYS A 187 -9.17 -9.94 -20.26
N ASP A 188 -7.98 -10.51 -20.30
CA ASP A 188 -7.72 -11.88 -20.75
C ASP A 188 -7.57 -12.86 -19.55
N ASN A 189 -7.80 -12.37 -18.32
CA ASN A 189 -7.80 -13.16 -17.09
C ASN A 189 -9.25 -13.29 -16.59
N ASP A 190 -9.85 -14.47 -16.82
CA ASP A 190 -11.25 -14.74 -16.47
C ASP A 190 -11.44 -15.16 -15.01
N ASP A 191 -10.36 -15.44 -14.28
CA ASP A 191 -10.40 -16.02 -12.95
C ASP A 191 -10.32 -14.97 -11.83
N THR A 192 -9.66 -13.82 -12.08
CA THR A 192 -9.45 -12.79 -11.07
C THR A 192 -10.54 -11.71 -11.09
N ILE A 193 -11.21 -11.52 -9.97
CA ILE A 193 -12.24 -10.47 -9.78
C ILE A 193 -11.60 -9.23 -9.17
N ILE A 194 -11.93 -8.05 -9.68
CA ILE A 194 -11.53 -6.79 -9.06
C ILE A 194 -12.45 -6.49 -7.87
N ALA A 195 -11.91 -6.54 -6.67
CA ALA A 195 -12.56 -6.06 -5.46
C ALA A 195 -12.29 -4.55 -5.29
N ALA A 196 -13.31 -3.79 -4.97
CA ALA A 196 -13.21 -2.36 -4.65
C ALA A 196 -14.53 -1.88 -4.04
N THR A 197 -14.52 -1.03 -3.06
CA THR A 197 -13.44 -0.40 -2.33
C THR A 197 -13.46 -0.92 -0.90
N ASP A 198 -12.33 -1.22 -0.32
CA ASP A 198 -12.24 -1.51 1.11
C ASP A 198 -12.35 -0.19 1.88
N ALA A 199 -13.58 0.20 2.20
CA ALA A 199 -13.86 1.44 2.90
C ALA A 199 -13.85 1.22 4.42
N THR A 200 -13.49 2.25 5.16
CA THR A 200 -13.41 2.25 6.64
C THR A 200 -14.68 1.69 7.31
N ASN A 201 -15.84 1.89 6.68
CA ASN A 201 -17.12 1.39 7.16
C ASN A 201 -18.16 1.37 6.03
N SER A 202 -19.28 0.69 6.26
CA SER A 202 -20.33 0.53 5.26
C SER A 202 -21.00 1.84 4.82
N ALA A 203 -21.04 2.86 5.66
CA ALA A 203 -21.64 4.16 5.29
C ALA A 203 -20.71 4.91 4.31
N ASP A 204 -19.41 4.88 4.55
CA ASP A 204 -18.42 5.47 3.65
C ASP A 204 -18.31 4.66 2.36
N PHE A 205 -18.45 3.34 2.41
CA PHE A 205 -18.57 2.51 1.21
C PHE A 205 -19.73 2.96 0.31
N VAL A 206 -20.94 3.06 0.85
CA VAL A 206 -22.13 3.48 0.09
C VAL A 206 -21.95 4.89 -0.48
N LYS A 207 -21.37 5.80 0.31
CA LYS A 207 -21.09 7.17 -0.13
C LYS A 207 -20.09 7.19 -1.29
N SER A 208 -19.00 6.45 -1.21
CA SER A 208 -17.97 6.36 -2.25
C SER A 208 -18.54 5.72 -3.51
N TYR A 209 -19.23 4.59 -3.36
CA TYR A 209 -19.88 3.89 -4.47
C TYR A 209 -20.84 4.78 -5.27
N ASN A 210 -21.67 5.58 -4.58
CA ASN A 210 -22.59 6.49 -5.22
C ASN A 210 -21.91 7.70 -5.91
N GLN A 211 -20.65 7.96 -5.61
CA GLN A 211 -19.87 9.04 -6.22
C GLN A 211 -19.02 8.57 -7.41
N TYR A 212 -18.92 7.28 -7.65
CA TYR A 212 -18.26 6.82 -8.85
C TYR A 212 -19.08 7.29 -10.07
N PRO A 213 -18.41 7.88 -11.08
CA PRO A 213 -19.07 8.20 -12.31
C PRO A 213 -19.68 6.91 -12.88
N GLN A 214 -20.96 6.91 -13.10
CA GLN A 214 -21.63 5.77 -13.72
C GLN A 214 -21.11 5.63 -15.16
N ALA A 215 -20.71 4.43 -15.55
CA ALA A 215 -20.31 4.12 -16.90
C ALA A 215 -21.48 4.22 -17.87
#